data_b0cbf0a96be81f12b75e2559731c9975
#
_entry.id   b0cbf0a96be81f12b75e2559731c9975
#
_cell.length_a   1.000
_cell.length_b   1.000
_cell.length_c   1.000
_cell.angle_alpha   90.00
_cell.angle_beta   90.00
_cell.angle_gamma   90.00
#
_symmetry.space_group_name_H-M   'P 1'
#
loop_
_entity.id
_entity.type
_entity.pdbx_description
1 polymer ?
#
loop_
_entity_poly.entity_id
_entity_poly.type
_entity_poly.pdbx_seq_one_letter_code
_entity_poly.pdbx_strand_id
1 'polypeptide(L)'
;MIHLNPNSATEQTIYLTLQEMKKDFDAFTNYLVLFQSMASREDYYFIGDVATDNARYTALSIFTNVDDALNGNILLEESGQYFYKVWGQNSTTNLDPTDAVVVALIEEGTLDVTGAVGYNIPTINVPDNVIYYQ
;
A
#
# COMPACT_ATOMS: atom_id res chain seq x y z
N MET A 1 2.42 10.90 -6.12
CA MET A 1 1.43 9.89 -5.70
C MET A 1 2.03 8.50 -5.85
N ILE A 2 1.74 7.65 -4.89
CA ILE A 2 2.22 6.27 -4.91
C ILE A 2 1.38 5.46 -5.89
N HIS A 3 2.04 4.67 -6.72
CA HIS A 3 1.37 3.78 -7.67
C HIS A 3 1.74 2.34 -7.40
N LEU A 4 0.76 1.47 -7.40
CA LEU A 4 0.96 0.03 -7.28
C LEU A 4 0.18 -0.70 -8.36
N ASN A 5 0.66 -1.87 -8.74
CA ASN A 5 -0.07 -2.78 -9.61
C ASN A 5 -0.76 -3.82 -8.75
N PRO A 6 -2.03 -4.12 -9.02
CA PRO A 6 -2.73 -5.15 -8.25
C PRO A 6 -2.30 -6.54 -8.67
N ASN A 7 -2.42 -7.46 -7.76
CA ASN A 7 -2.20 -8.89 -7.99
C ASN A 7 -0.90 -9.18 -8.77
N SER A 8 0.17 -8.51 -8.37
CA SER A 8 1.45 -8.60 -9.08
C SER A 8 2.41 -9.55 -8.39
N ALA A 9 3.00 -10.45 -9.16
CA ALA A 9 4.03 -11.35 -8.68
C ALA A 9 5.42 -10.69 -8.65
N THR A 10 5.52 -9.47 -9.14
CA THR A 10 6.76 -8.70 -9.13
C THR A 10 6.81 -7.83 -7.89
N GLU A 11 7.96 -7.82 -7.22
CA GLU A 11 8.16 -6.97 -6.06
C GLU A 11 8.06 -5.50 -6.46
N GLN A 12 7.32 -4.75 -5.67
CA GLN A 12 7.14 -3.32 -5.88
C GLN A 12 7.69 -2.56 -4.69
N THR A 13 8.05 -1.31 -4.90
CA THR A 13 8.63 -0.49 -3.84
C THR A 13 7.80 0.77 -3.65
N ILE A 14 7.51 1.07 -2.38
CA ILE A 14 6.80 2.28 -1.97
C ILE A 14 7.80 3.18 -1.27
N TYR A 15 7.85 4.45 -1.65
CA TYR A 15 8.72 5.44 -1.02
C TYR A 15 7.90 6.39 -0.16
N LEU A 16 8.26 6.48 1.11
CA LEU A 16 7.58 7.31 2.10
C LEU A 16 8.59 8.19 2.82
N THR A 17 8.14 9.28 3.42
CA THR A 17 9.01 10.21 4.14
C THR A 17 8.87 10.03 5.66
N LEU A 18 9.04 8.80 6.12
CA LEU A 18 8.73 8.45 7.51
C LEU A 18 9.76 8.97 8.52
N GLN A 19 11.01 9.10 8.11
CA GLN A 19 12.07 9.50 9.05
C GLN A 19 11.89 10.92 9.59
N GLU A 20 11.38 11.82 8.78
CA GLU A 20 11.17 13.19 9.23
C GLU A 20 10.11 13.26 10.32
N MET A 21 9.04 12.51 10.15
CA MET A 21 7.96 12.49 11.14
C MET A 21 8.33 11.70 12.38
N LYS A 22 9.19 10.70 12.21
CA LYS A 22 9.60 9.82 13.30
C LYS A 22 10.30 10.58 14.43
N LYS A 23 10.93 11.70 14.12
CA LYS A 23 11.66 12.50 15.12
C LYS A 23 10.76 13.05 16.20
N ASP A 24 9.49 13.25 15.90
CA ASP A 24 8.56 13.91 16.80
C ASP A 24 7.88 12.94 17.77
N PHE A 25 8.22 11.67 17.70
CA PHE A 25 7.56 10.63 18.49
C PHE A 25 8.57 9.76 19.21
N ASP A 26 8.06 9.00 20.19
CA ASP A 26 8.88 8.02 20.89
C ASP A 26 9.42 6.99 19.92
N ALA A 27 10.54 6.38 20.27
CA ALA A 27 11.17 5.37 19.43
C ALA A 27 10.25 4.17 19.22
N PHE A 28 10.30 3.63 18.03
CA PHE A 28 9.56 2.40 17.70
C PHE A 28 10.36 1.60 16.68
N THR A 29 10.02 0.33 16.52
CA THR A 29 10.84 -0.60 15.73
C THR A 29 10.23 -1.00 14.39
N ASN A 30 8.92 -0.87 14.25
CA ASN A 30 8.22 -1.37 13.07
C ASN A 30 7.18 -0.38 12.60
N TYR A 31 6.72 -0.60 11.36
CA TYR A 31 5.64 0.19 10.78
C TYR A 31 4.43 -0.70 10.56
N LEU A 32 3.28 -0.23 11.00
CA LEU A 32 1.99 -0.84 10.67
C LEU A 32 1.38 -0.02 9.56
N VAL A 33 1.01 -0.65 8.46
CA VAL A 33 0.47 0.04 7.29
C VAL A 33 -0.96 -0.40 7.03
N LEU A 34 -1.80 0.56 6.69
CA LEU A 34 -3.17 0.32 6.27
C LEU A 34 -3.35 0.85 4.85
N PHE A 35 -3.94 0.03 3.98
CA PHE A 35 -4.50 0.49 2.71
C PHE A 35 -6.02 0.29 2.81
N GLN A 36 -6.78 1.33 2.53
CA GLN A 36 -8.24 1.24 2.52
C GLN A 36 -8.77 1.66 1.16
N SER A 37 -9.50 0.77 0.51
CA SER A 37 -10.12 1.09 -0.78
C SER A 37 -11.15 2.21 -0.62
N MET A 38 -11.08 3.22 -1.48
CA MET A 38 -12.07 4.27 -1.48
C MET A 38 -13.42 3.77 -1.99
N ALA A 39 -13.42 2.78 -2.87
CA ALA A 39 -14.63 2.26 -3.48
C ALA A 39 -15.34 1.27 -2.57
N SER A 40 -14.65 0.24 -2.12
CA SER A 40 -15.26 -0.83 -1.32
C SER A 40 -15.16 -0.61 0.17
N ARG A 41 -14.27 0.28 0.62
CA ARG A 41 -13.97 0.53 2.02
C ARG A 41 -13.35 -0.66 2.73
N GLU A 42 -12.80 -1.59 1.99
CA GLU A 42 -12.07 -2.71 2.57
C GLU A 42 -10.71 -2.27 3.07
N ASP A 43 -10.31 -2.81 4.21
CA ASP A 43 -9.07 -2.49 4.88
C ASP A 43 -8.06 -3.61 4.70
N TYR A 44 -6.81 -3.22 4.39
CA TYR A 44 -5.70 -4.16 4.27
C TYR A 44 -4.59 -3.69 5.20
N TYR A 45 -4.39 -4.39 6.31
CA TYR A 45 -3.34 -4.07 7.27
C TYR A 45 -2.14 -4.98 7.04
N PHE A 46 -0.94 -4.43 7.12
CA PHE A 46 0.27 -5.24 7.02
C PHE A 46 1.44 -4.58 7.73
N ILE A 47 2.46 -5.36 8.02
CA ILE A 47 3.70 -4.87 8.63
C ILE A 47 4.62 -4.48 7.49
N GLY A 48 5.11 -3.24 7.49
CA GLY A 48 5.98 -2.76 6.43
C GLY A 48 7.30 -3.52 6.38
N ASP A 49 7.66 -4.00 5.19
CA ASP A 49 8.93 -4.66 4.95
C ASP A 49 9.93 -3.61 4.48
N VAL A 50 10.76 -3.12 5.38
CA VAL A 50 11.66 -2.01 5.10
C VAL A 50 12.86 -2.50 4.29
N ALA A 51 12.95 -2.05 3.05
CA ALA A 51 14.09 -2.37 2.18
C ALA A 51 15.21 -1.34 2.36
N THR A 52 14.86 -0.07 2.52
CA THR A 52 15.83 1.00 2.72
C THR A 52 15.22 2.04 3.65
N ASP A 53 16.04 2.51 4.59
CA ASP A 53 15.58 3.51 5.55
C ASP A 53 16.70 4.53 5.76
N ASN A 54 16.50 5.74 5.27
CA ASN A 54 17.49 6.81 5.42
C ASN A 54 16.79 8.12 5.75
N ALA A 55 17.56 9.20 5.94
CA ALA A 55 17.01 10.47 6.40
C ALA A 55 16.03 11.11 5.43
N ARG A 56 16.05 10.70 4.17
CA ARG A 56 15.23 11.33 3.14
C ARG A 56 13.97 10.54 2.83
N TYR A 57 14.06 9.22 2.90
CA TYR A 57 12.90 8.38 2.60
C TYR A 57 13.05 6.99 3.23
N THR A 58 11.92 6.32 3.33
CA THR A 58 11.85 4.91 3.70
C THR A 58 11.25 4.16 2.53
N ALA A 59 11.90 3.11 2.07
CA ALA A 59 11.42 2.27 0.99
C ALA A 59 10.87 0.98 1.56
N LEU A 60 9.61 0.69 1.26
CA LEU A 60 8.95 -0.55 1.66
C LEU A 60 8.79 -1.44 0.44
N SER A 61 9.13 -2.72 0.59
CA SER A 61 8.93 -3.71 -0.46
C SER A 61 7.60 -4.41 -0.24
N ILE A 62 6.86 -4.65 -1.32
CA ILE A 62 5.55 -5.28 -1.24
C ILE A 62 5.28 -6.13 -2.47
N PHE A 63 4.67 -7.31 -2.24
CA PHE A 63 4.03 -8.08 -3.29
C PHE A 63 2.53 -7.95 -3.10
N THR A 64 1.78 -7.79 -4.18
CA THR A 64 0.35 -7.60 -4.11
C THR A 64 -0.45 -8.83 -4.53
N ASN A 65 0.21 -9.96 -4.71
CA ASN A 65 -0.42 -11.20 -5.15
C ASN A 65 -0.48 -12.28 -4.07
N VAL A 66 -0.11 -11.97 -2.85
CA VAL A 66 -0.10 -12.95 -1.77
C VAL A 66 -0.59 -12.31 -0.48
N ASP A 67 -1.37 -13.07 0.28
CA ASP A 67 -1.91 -12.62 1.57
C ASP A 67 -0.96 -13.06 2.68
N ASP A 68 0.02 -12.20 2.97
CA ASP A 68 1.04 -12.49 3.98
C ASP A 68 1.40 -11.18 4.70
N ALA A 69 0.45 -10.68 5.46
CA ALA A 69 0.53 -9.36 6.08
C ALA A 69 1.71 -9.20 7.03
N LEU A 70 2.07 -10.24 7.75
CA LEU A 70 3.17 -10.15 8.73
C LEU A 70 4.53 -10.02 8.06
N ASN A 71 4.64 -10.37 6.79
CA ASN A 71 5.85 -10.23 6.01
C ASN A 71 5.77 -9.07 5.00
N GLY A 72 4.77 -8.22 5.15
CA GLY A 72 4.67 -7.02 4.34
C GLY A 72 3.97 -7.17 3.01
N ASN A 73 3.24 -8.25 2.81
CA ASN A 73 2.55 -8.53 1.56
C ASN A 73 1.05 -8.62 1.76
N ILE A 74 0.29 -8.19 0.77
CA ILE A 74 -1.17 -8.27 0.80
C ILE A 74 -1.67 -8.71 -0.55
N LEU A 75 -2.81 -9.37 -0.57
CA LEU A 75 -3.48 -9.72 -1.80
C LEU A 75 -4.38 -8.54 -2.20
N LEU A 76 -3.94 -7.78 -3.17
CA LEU A 76 -4.60 -6.55 -3.59
C LEU A 76 -5.10 -6.74 -5.02
N GLU A 77 -6.38 -7.02 -5.16
CA GLU A 77 -6.96 -7.34 -6.46
C GLU A 77 -7.76 -6.20 -7.07
N GLU A 78 -8.25 -5.30 -6.24
CA GLU A 78 -9.11 -4.23 -6.68
C GLU A 78 -8.29 -3.03 -7.14
N SER A 79 -8.54 -2.56 -8.35
CA SER A 79 -7.95 -1.32 -8.85
C SER A 79 -8.74 -0.12 -8.35
N GLY A 80 -8.09 1.02 -8.30
CA GLY A 80 -8.73 2.25 -7.88
C GLY A 80 -7.85 3.04 -6.93
N GLN A 81 -8.45 4.02 -6.29
CA GLN A 81 -7.72 4.83 -5.33
C GLN A 81 -7.93 4.31 -3.92
N TYR A 82 -6.89 4.42 -3.13
CA TYR A 82 -6.86 3.96 -1.75
C TYR A 82 -6.34 5.07 -0.86
N PHE A 83 -6.85 5.10 0.37
CA PHE A 83 -6.19 5.84 1.44
C PHE A 83 -5.13 4.95 2.05
N TYR A 84 -4.04 5.56 2.53
CA TYR A 84 -3.08 4.80 3.31
C TYR A 84 -2.75 5.54 4.59
N LYS A 85 -2.42 4.77 5.62
CA LYS A 85 -1.94 5.28 6.89
C LYS A 85 -0.78 4.43 7.34
N VAL A 86 0.20 5.05 8.00
CA VAL A 86 1.35 4.35 8.54
C VAL A 86 1.51 4.75 9.99
N TRP A 87 1.52 3.75 10.87
CA TRP A 87 1.78 3.94 12.28
C TRP A 87 3.13 3.35 12.65
N GLY A 88 3.80 3.96 13.63
CA GLY A 88 4.97 3.37 14.26
C GLY A 88 4.52 2.50 15.42
N GLN A 89 5.11 1.32 15.57
CA GLN A 89 4.75 0.42 16.65
C GLN A 89 5.95 -0.42 17.11
N ASN A 90 5.83 -1.03 18.28
CA ASN A 90 6.86 -1.89 18.85
C ASN A 90 6.45 -3.36 18.79
N SER A 91 5.90 -3.79 17.68
CA SER A 91 5.49 -5.16 17.46
C SER A 91 5.76 -5.57 16.01
N THR A 92 6.09 -6.85 15.83
CA THR A 92 6.28 -7.42 14.49
C THR A 92 5.05 -8.20 14.03
N THR A 93 4.00 -8.26 14.85
CA THR A 93 2.83 -9.10 14.56
C THR A 93 1.50 -8.38 14.74
N ASN A 94 1.49 -7.21 15.35
CA ASN A 94 0.26 -6.48 15.61
C ASN A 94 -0.29 -5.85 14.33
N LEU A 95 -1.56 -6.12 14.03
CA LEU A 95 -2.25 -5.53 12.88
C LEU A 95 -3.41 -4.63 13.32
N ASP A 96 -3.48 -4.26 14.61
CA ASP A 96 -4.54 -3.42 15.15
C ASP A 96 -3.98 -2.06 15.55
N PRO A 97 -4.37 -0.98 14.87
CA PRO A 97 -3.82 0.35 15.16
C PRO A 97 -4.29 0.91 16.50
N THR A 98 -5.25 0.27 17.15
CA THR A 98 -5.71 0.71 18.49
C THR A 98 -5.00 0.00 19.62
N ASP A 99 -4.11 -0.93 19.30
CA ASP A 99 -3.36 -1.66 20.32
C ASP A 99 -2.34 -0.76 21.01
N ALA A 100 -2.05 -1.05 22.26
CA ALA A 100 -1.13 -0.26 23.08
C ALA A 100 0.31 -0.27 22.54
N VAL A 101 0.69 -1.23 21.71
CA VAL A 101 2.04 -1.28 21.13
C VAL A 101 2.24 -0.25 20.01
N VAL A 102 1.15 0.36 19.55
CA VAL A 102 1.21 1.41 18.53
C VAL A 102 1.58 2.73 19.18
N VAL A 103 2.64 3.35 18.69
CA VAL A 103 3.15 4.59 19.26
C VAL A 103 2.42 5.81 18.71
N ALA A 104 2.33 5.92 17.39
CA ALA A 104 1.72 7.11 16.77
C ALA A 104 1.43 6.89 15.30
N LEU A 105 0.51 7.69 14.76
CA LEU A 105 0.28 7.79 13.33
C LEU A 105 1.39 8.68 12.75
N ILE A 106 2.16 8.16 11.81
CA ILE A 106 3.32 8.83 11.26
C ILE A 106 3.01 9.53 9.96
N GLU A 107 2.25 8.87 9.08
CA GLU A 107 1.96 9.43 7.76
C GLU A 107 0.61 8.93 7.26
N GLU A 108 -0.07 9.76 6.47
CA GLU A 108 -1.29 9.34 5.77
C GLU A 108 -1.36 10.06 4.44
N GLY A 109 -2.05 9.44 3.51
CA GLY A 109 -2.20 10.00 2.17
C GLY A 109 -3.02 9.11 1.28
N THR A 110 -2.79 9.23 -0.02
CA THR A 110 -3.51 8.44 -1.01
C THR A 110 -2.54 7.72 -1.93
N LEU A 111 -2.99 6.60 -2.47
CA LEU A 111 -2.24 5.86 -3.47
C LEU A 111 -3.18 5.38 -4.56
N ASP A 112 -2.61 5.01 -5.68
CA ASP A 112 -3.35 4.59 -6.86
C ASP A 112 -2.94 3.17 -7.23
N VAL A 113 -3.91 2.28 -7.35
CA VAL A 113 -3.68 0.89 -7.76
C VAL A 113 -4.27 0.74 -9.14
N THR A 114 -3.41 0.75 -10.15
CA THR A 114 -3.86 0.73 -11.55
C THR A 114 -2.91 -0.05 -12.43
N GLY A 115 -3.30 -0.17 -13.65
CA GLY A 115 -2.44 -0.64 -14.70
C GLY A 115 -2.26 -2.07 -14.69
N ALA A 116 -3.11 -2.64 -14.08
CA ALA A 116 -2.96 -3.99 -13.93
C ALA A 116 -2.52 -4.64 -15.15
N VAL A 117 -1.49 -5.36 -14.94
CA VAL A 117 -1.13 -6.40 -15.86
C VAL A 117 -2.38 -7.21 -16.12
N GLY A 118 -2.68 -7.42 -17.33
CA GLY A 118 -3.86 -8.18 -17.69
C GLY A 118 -5.14 -7.39 -17.61
N TYR A 119 -5.10 -6.18 -17.19
CA TYR A 119 -6.25 -5.35 -17.29
C TYR A 119 -6.40 -4.95 -18.73
N ASN A 120 -7.34 -5.54 -19.36
CA ASN A 120 -7.65 -5.22 -20.70
C ASN A 120 -8.68 -4.20 -20.69
N ILE A 121 -8.32 -3.08 -21.15
CA ILE A 121 -9.33 -2.14 -21.48
C ILE A 121 -10.09 -2.79 -22.58
N PRO A 122 -11.11 -3.15 -22.33
CA PRO A 122 -11.89 -3.85 -23.29
C PRO A 122 -12.15 -3.02 -24.51
N THR A 123 -11.85 -3.07 -24.44
CA THR A 123 -12.16 -2.74 -24.95
C THR A 123 -12.80 -2.68 -25.62
N ILE A 124 -12.74 -2.48 -25.71
CA ILE A 124 -13.30 -2.41 -26.03
C ILE A 124 -13.50 -2.60 -27.07
N ASN A 125 -13.75 -2.95 -27.35
CA ASN A 125 -14.01 -3.24 -28.24
C ASN A 125 -14.63 -3.11 -29.02
N VAL A 126 -14.76 -2.71 -29.32
CA VAL A 126 -15.18 -2.60 -30.00
C VAL A 126 -15.31 -2.83 -30.95
N PRO A 127 -15.95 -3.00 -31.60
CA PRO A 127 -16.02 -3.39 -32.50
C PRO A 127 -15.79 -3.06 -33.59
N ASP A 128 -15.90 -3.07 -33.89
CA ASP A 128 -15.86 -2.78 -34.61
C ASP A 128 -16.37 -2.30 -35.34
N ASN A 129 -16.79 -2.04 -35.44
CA ASN A 129 -17.46 -1.51 -35.94
C ASN A 129 -17.88 -0.63 -35.56
N VAL A 130 -17.92 -0.35 -35.08
CA VAL A 130 -18.26 0.36 -34.60
C VAL A 130 -17.86 1.33 -34.54
N ILE A 131 -18.08 1.64 -34.53
CA ILE A 131 -17.71 2.21 -34.34
C ILE A 131 -17.45 3.13 -34.02
N TYR A 132 -17.62 3.68 -34.05
CA TYR A 132 -17.39 4.27 -33.37
C TYR A 132 -17.17 5.32 -33.60
N TYR A 133 -17.46 5.73 -33.81
CA TYR A 133 -17.14 6.30 -33.78
C TYR A 133 -16.40 6.65 -33.66
N GLN A 134 -16.50 6.53 -33.83
CA GLN A 134 -15.86 6.22 -33.49
C GLN A 134 -15.31 6.47 -33.50
#